data_bb01a91487f8e8df166cdff1ab326a6b
#
_entry.id   bb01a91487f8e8df166cdff1ab326a6b
#
_cell.length_a   1.000
_cell.length_b   1.000
_cell.length_c   1.000
_cell.angle_alpha   90.00
_cell.angle_beta   90.00
_cell.angle_gamma   90.00
#
_symmetry.space_group_name_H-M   'P 1'
#
loop_
_entity.id
_entity.type
_entity.pdbx_description
1 polymer ?
#
loop_
_entity_poly.entity_id
_entity_poly.type
_entity_poly.pdbx_seq_one_letter_code
_entity_poly.pdbx_strand_id
1 'polypeptide(L)'
;MHVLKPVIRDYAWGSPTLLADLQGREPTGRPEAELWLGDHPGAPCVAVVADGAHIGLDEVVAADPERCLGPAAPEGRLPFLMKLLAAGAPLSIQAHPTLEQARAGFAAEEAAGVPVDAPERNYRDANHKPEMLLALTPFSAMCGFRSPEVSSDSFEALARALTCLLYTSPSPRDVEE
;
A
#
# COMPACT_ATOMS: atom_id res chain seq x y z
N MET A 1 1.16 17.50 23.59
CA MET A 1 1.87 16.33 22.98
C MET A 1 1.06 15.10 23.37
N HIS A 2 0.75 14.23 22.41
CA HIS A 2 -0.01 13.00 22.63
C HIS A 2 0.88 11.79 22.31
N VAL A 3 0.69 10.70 23.03
CA VAL A 3 1.27 9.41 22.65
C VAL A 3 0.35 8.76 21.63
N LEU A 4 0.89 8.34 20.50
CA LEU A 4 0.11 7.67 19.47
C LEU A 4 0.22 6.15 19.62
N LYS A 5 -0.91 5.48 19.54
CA LYS A 5 -0.99 4.02 19.39
C LYS A 5 -1.21 3.73 17.91
N PRO A 6 -0.24 3.12 17.23
CA PRO A 6 -0.33 2.80 15.82
C PRO A 6 -1.36 1.70 15.56
N VAL A 7 -1.81 1.60 14.31
CA VAL A 7 -2.69 0.53 13.84
C VAL A 7 -1.87 -0.47 13.03
N ILE A 8 -1.97 -1.75 13.36
CA ILE A 8 -1.34 -2.84 12.59
C ILE A 8 -2.34 -3.34 11.54
N ARG A 9 -1.85 -3.50 10.30
CA ARG A 9 -2.57 -4.09 9.17
C ARG A 9 -2.06 -5.51 8.96
N ASP A 10 -2.99 -6.45 8.91
CA ASP A 10 -2.76 -7.90 8.90
C ASP A 10 -2.87 -8.53 7.50
N TYR A 11 -2.39 -7.81 6.48
CA TYR A 11 -2.38 -8.35 5.12
C TYR A 11 -1.60 -9.68 5.08
N ALA A 12 -2.07 -10.63 4.25
CA ALA A 12 -1.54 -11.99 4.18
C ALA A 12 -0.02 -12.07 3.83
N TRP A 13 0.53 -11.05 3.18
CA TRP A 13 1.95 -10.96 2.85
C TRP A 13 2.84 -10.48 4.02
N GLY A 14 2.23 -10.11 5.15
CA GLY A 14 2.95 -9.60 6.32
C GLY A 14 3.83 -10.66 6.99
N SER A 15 4.92 -10.19 7.58
CA SER A 15 5.76 -11.03 8.43
C SER A 15 5.06 -11.29 9.77
N PRO A 16 5.10 -12.52 10.30
CA PRO A 16 4.54 -12.81 11.62
C PRO A 16 5.41 -12.32 12.79
N THR A 17 6.65 -11.88 12.54
CA THR A 17 7.61 -11.58 13.62
C THR A 17 8.24 -10.20 13.54
N LEU A 18 8.51 -9.65 12.35
CA LEU A 18 9.35 -8.46 12.18
C LEU A 18 8.85 -7.21 12.94
N LEU A 19 7.54 -6.94 12.94
CA LEU A 19 7.00 -5.81 13.71
C LEU A 19 7.03 -6.09 15.22
N ALA A 20 6.79 -7.33 15.63
CA ALA A 20 6.89 -7.74 17.02
C ALA A 20 8.33 -7.59 17.54
N ASP A 21 9.31 -8.06 16.76
CA ASP A 21 10.73 -7.94 17.08
C ASP A 21 11.15 -6.46 17.22
N LEU A 22 10.73 -5.62 16.26
CA LEU A 22 11.00 -4.18 16.31
C LEU A 22 10.39 -3.49 17.54
N GLN A 23 9.22 -3.94 17.97
CA GLN A 23 8.52 -3.40 19.14
C GLN A 23 8.93 -4.05 20.47
N GLY A 24 9.80 -5.05 20.45
CA GLY A 24 10.25 -5.78 21.65
C GLY A 24 9.13 -6.53 22.36
N ARG A 25 8.15 -7.06 21.59
CA ARG A 25 7.03 -7.83 22.14
C ARG A 25 6.96 -9.23 21.53
N GLU A 26 6.18 -10.10 22.16
CA GLU A 26 5.93 -11.44 21.62
C GLU A 26 5.12 -11.35 20.29
N PRO A 27 5.45 -12.18 19.30
CA PRO A 27 4.71 -12.30 18.06
C PRO A 27 3.28 -12.81 18.30
N THR A 28 2.32 -12.30 17.55
CA THR A 28 0.91 -12.74 17.63
C THR A 28 0.66 -14.07 16.91
N GLY A 29 1.62 -14.55 16.13
CA GLY A 29 1.50 -15.72 15.27
C GLY A 29 0.67 -15.49 14.01
N ARG A 30 0.23 -14.25 13.76
CA ARG A 30 -0.49 -13.82 12.56
C ARG A 30 0.39 -12.91 11.72
N PRO A 31 0.11 -12.77 10.42
CA PRO A 31 0.77 -11.76 9.59
C PRO A 31 0.55 -10.36 10.17
N GLU A 32 1.63 -9.60 10.28
CA GLU A 32 1.62 -8.18 10.63
C GLU A 32 2.38 -7.44 9.54
N ALA A 33 1.64 -6.90 8.59
CA ALA A 33 2.21 -6.42 7.33
C ALA A 33 2.70 -4.97 7.40
N GLU A 34 1.88 -4.11 7.98
CA GLU A 34 2.17 -2.69 8.10
C GLU A 34 1.74 -2.18 9.48
N LEU A 35 2.53 -1.26 10.02
CA LEU A 35 2.17 -0.46 11.19
C LEU A 35 1.96 0.97 10.72
N TRP A 36 0.74 1.48 10.88
CA TRP A 36 0.35 2.80 10.39
C TRP A 36 0.40 3.84 11.50
N LEU A 37 0.96 5.01 11.17
CA LEU A 37 1.03 6.20 12.00
C LEU A 37 0.48 7.39 11.19
N GLY A 38 -0.73 7.83 11.53
CA GLY A 38 -1.43 8.91 10.86
C GLY A 38 -2.93 8.95 11.14
N ASP A 39 -3.63 9.85 10.48
CA ASP A 39 -5.08 10.10 10.58
C ASP A 39 -5.87 9.51 9.40
N HIS A 40 -5.31 8.50 8.72
CA HIS A 40 -5.96 7.90 7.55
C HIS A 40 -7.35 7.36 7.88
N PRO A 41 -8.43 7.72 7.13
CA PRO A 41 -9.82 7.35 7.47
C PRO A 41 -10.06 5.86 7.63
N GLY A 42 -9.33 5.03 6.87
CA GLY A 42 -9.44 3.58 6.94
C GLY A 42 -8.81 2.94 8.18
N ALA A 43 -7.94 3.65 8.90
CA ALA A 43 -7.29 3.18 10.11
C ALA A 43 -6.54 4.34 10.82
N PRO A 44 -7.23 5.29 11.45
CA PRO A 44 -6.59 6.36 12.18
C PRO A 44 -5.88 5.81 13.43
N CYS A 45 -4.72 6.37 13.76
CA CYS A 45 -4.08 6.10 15.04
C CYS A 45 -4.96 6.54 16.20
N VAL A 46 -4.76 5.93 17.35
CA VAL A 46 -5.37 6.38 18.60
C VAL A 46 -4.38 7.28 19.34
N ALA A 47 -4.79 8.50 19.64
CA ALA A 47 -4.07 9.43 20.49
C ALA A 47 -4.47 9.20 21.95
N VAL A 48 -3.48 9.09 22.83
CA VAL A 48 -3.69 9.11 24.28
C VAL A 48 -3.57 10.56 24.72
N VAL A 49 -4.68 11.18 25.11
CA VAL A 49 -4.72 12.57 25.54
C VAL A 49 -4.38 12.72 27.02
N ALA A 50 -4.25 13.97 27.50
CA ALA A 50 -3.67 14.28 28.82
C ALA A 50 -4.41 13.67 30.02
N ASP A 51 -5.72 13.42 29.90
CA ASP A 51 -6.56 12.77 30.92
C ASP A 51 -6.56 11.24 30.82
N GLY A 52 -5.77 10.68 29.89
CA GLY A 52 -5.69 9.24 29.64
C GLY A 52 -6.77 8.72 28.70
N ALA A 53 -7.66 9.56 28.18
CA ALA A 53 -8.64 9.14 27.20
C ALA A 53 -7.98 8.75 25.87
N HIS A 54 -8.62 7.84 25.15
CA HIS A 54 -8.20 7.33 23.86
C HIS A 54 -9.13 7.91 22.80
N ILE A 55 -8.60 8.73 21.90
CA ILE A 55 -9.35 9.44 20.86
C ILE A 55 -8.70 9.16 19.51
N GLY A 56 -9.48 9.03 18.44
CA GLY A 56 -8.95 8.94 17.09
C GLY A 56 -8.08 10.14 16.73
N LEU A 57 -6.93 9.92 16.09
CA LEU A 57 -6.07 11.04 15.69
C LEU A 57 -6.76 11.97 14.71
N ASP A 58 -7.62 11.44 13.85
CA ASP A 58 -8.49 12.19 12.95
C ASP A 58 -9.45 13.12 13.72
N GLU A 59 -10.05 12.67 14.82
CA GLU A 59 -10.89 13.50 15.69
C GLU A 59 -10.07 14.58 16.40
N VAL A 60 -8.86 14.26 16.88
CA VAL A 60 -7.95 15.23 17.52
C VAL A 60 -7.54 16.31 16.52
N VAL A 61 -7.21 15.93 15.28
CA VAL A 61 -6.87 16.87 14.21
C VAL A 61 -8.07 17.73 13.83
N ALA A 62 -9.26 17.14 13.70
CA ALA A 62 -10.48 17.86 13.36
C ALA A 62 -10.91 18.87 14.44
N ALA A 63 -10.61 18.59 15.71
CA ALA A 63 -10.95 19.48 16.82
C ALA A 63 -10.10 20.76 16.85
N ASP A 64 -8.84 20.72 16.43
CA ASP A 64 -7.94 21.87 16.36
C ASP A 64 -6.91 21.71 15.22
N PRO A 65 -7.35 21.88 13.97
CA PRO A 65 -6.49 21.67 12.79
C PRO A 65 -5.27 22.60 12.78
N GLU A 66 -5.46 23.86 13.13
CA GLU A 66 -4.38 24.85 13.10
C GLU A 66 -3.24 24.48 14.04
N ARG A 67 -3.57 24.05 15.26
CA ARG A 67 -2.59 23.63 16.26
C ARG A 67 -1.93 22.31 15.90
N CYS A 68 -2.67 21.37 15.29
CA CYS A 68 -2.17 20.04 14.97
C CYS A 68 -1.33 20.01 13.70
N LEU A 69 -1.74 20.77 12.69
CA LEU A 69 -1.18 20.71 11.33
C LEU A 69 -0.39 21.95 10.96
N GLY A 70 -0.60 23.06 11.69
CA GLY A 70 -0.05 24.36 11.33
C GLY A 70 -0.68 24.95 10.06
N PRO A 71 -0.14 26.10 9.58
CA PRO A 71 -0.75 26.84 8.45
C PRO A 71 -0.55 26.15 7.09
N ALA A 72 0.23 25.08 7.01
CA ALA A 72 0.61 24.43 5.74
C ALA A 72 -0.30 23.26 5.33
N ALA A 73 -1.33 22.94 6.11
CA ALA A 73 -2.23 21.83 5.82
C ALA A 73 -3.64 22.30 5.43
N PRO A 74 -3.86 22.70 4.16
CA PRO A 74 -5.12 23.31 3.71
C PRO A 74 -6.33 22.36 3.75
N GLU A 75 -6.10 21.05 3.81
CA GLU A 75 -7.17 20.04 3.74
C GLU A 75 -7.66 19.56 5.11
N GLY A 76 -7.14 20.11 6.22
CA GLY A 76 -7.55 19.71 7.57
C GLY A 76 -7.15 18.27 7.96
N ARG A 77 -6.16 17.68 7.26
CA ARG A 77 -5.62 16.36 7.49
C ARG A 77 -4.11 16.36 7.41
N LEU A 78 -3.46 15.35 7.99
CA LEU A 78 -2.03 15.13 7.79
C LEU A 78 -1.73 14.91 6.30
N PRO A 79 -0.75 15.63 5.72
CA PRO A 79 -0.40 15.49 4.31
C PRO A 79 0.44 14.25 4.02
N PHE A 80 0.55 13.33 4.97
CA PHE A 80 1.32 12.08 4.83
C PHE A 80 0.75 10.99 5.74
N LEU A 81 1.05 9.74 5.39
CA LEU A 81 0.87 8.58 6.24
C LEU A 81 2.23 7.89 6.42
N MET A 82 2.73 7.85 7.65
CA MET A 82 3.94 7.10 7.96
C MET A 82 3.61 5.64 8.22
N LYS A 83 4.41 4.74 7.63
CA LYS A 83 4.24 3.30 7.79
C LYS A 83 5.56 2.62 8.12
N LEU A 84 5.50 1.59 8.94
CA LEU A 84 6.53 0.56 8.98
C LEU A 84 6.00 -0.64 8.21
N LEU A 85 6.76 -1.10 7.22
CA LEU A 85 6.39 -2.21 6.35
C LEU A 85 7.23 -3.43 6.71
N ALA A 86 6.59 -4.57 6.94
CA ALA A 86 7.21 -5.83 7.32
C ALA A 86 6.77 -6.95 6.36
N ALA A 87 7.45 -7.05 5.23
CA ALA A 87 7.14 -8.04 4.20
C ALA A 87 7.67 -9.43 4.59
N GLY A 88 6.79 -10.41 4.66
CA GLY A 88 7.09 -11.83 4.77
C GLY A 88 6.98 -12.57 3.44
N ALA A 89 6.30 -11.96 2.45
CA ALA A 89 6.15 -12.45 1.08
C ALA A 89 6.13 -11.27 0.10
N PRO A 90 6.29 -11.50 -1.21
CA PRO A 90 6.18 -10.45 -2.21
C PRO A 90 4.81 -9.74 -2.16
N LEU A 91 4.83 -8.42 -2.26
CA LEU A 91 3.63 -7.61 -2.39
C LEU A 91 3.13 -7.64 -3.85
N SER A 92 1.85 -7.35 -4.03
CA SER A 92 1.28 -7.11 -5.36
C SER A 92 1.93 -5.90 -6.04
N ILE A 93 2.02 -5.96 -7.36
CA ILE A 93 2.47 -4.83 -8.17
C ILE A 93 1.39 -3.74 -8.10
N GLN A 94 1.80 -2.50 -7.82
CA GLN A 94 0.92 -1.35 -7.75
C GLN A 94 1.35 -0.29 -8.75
N ALA A 95 0.38 0.32 -9.43
CA ALA A 95 0.58 1.49 -10.26
C ALA A 95 -0.08 2.69 -9.57
N HIS A 96 0.70 3.75 -9.35
CA HIS A 96 0.19 4.98 -8.73
C HIS A 96 -0.16 6.00 -9.80
N PRO A 97 -1.39 6.55 -9.78
CA PRO A 97 -1.80 7.57 -10.73
C PRO A 97 -1.15 8.93 -10.43
N THR A 98 -1.06 9.79 -11.43
CA THR A 98 -0.83 11.22 -11.20
C THR A 98 -2.05 11.83 -10.49
N LEU A 99 -1.89 13.02 -9.91
CA LEU A 99 -3.02 13.71 -9.25
C LEU A 99 -4.19 13.98 -10.22
N GLU A 100 -3.89 14.33 -11.47
CA GLU A 100 -4.88 14.53 -12.51
C GLU A 100 -5.65 13.23 -12.82
N GLN A 101 -4.93 12.13 -13.02
CA GLN A 101 -5.52 10.81 -13.25
C GLN A 101 -6.36 10.35 -12.05
N ALA A 102 -5.88 10.55 -10.82
CA ALA A 102 -6.62 10.19 -9.62
C ALA A 102 -7.95 10.94 -9.54
N ARG A 103 -7.94 12.25 -9.77
CA ARG A 103 -9.15 13.09 -9.77
C ARG A 103 -10.14 12.70 -10.87
N ALA A 104 -9.65 12.52 -12.10
CA ALA A 104 -10.48 12.13 -13.23
C ALA A 104 -11.07 10.72 -13.03
N GLY A 105 -10.26 9.76 -12.60
CA GLY A 105 -10.70 8.39 -12.35
C GLY A 105 -11.71 8.30 -11.20
N PHE A 106 -11.46 8.98 -10.10
CA PHE A 106 -12.40 9.06 -8.98
C PHE A 106 -13.75 9.64 -9.41
N ALA A 107 -13.73 10.79 -10.10
CA ALA A 107 -14.97 11.43 -10.59
C ALA A 107 -15.73 10.54 -11.58
N ALA A 108 -15.04 9.80 -12.43
CA ALA A 108 -15.68 8.88 -13.39
C ALA A 108 -16.35 7.70 -12.67
N GLU A 109 -15.72 7.09 -11.68
CA GLU A 109 -16.31 5.99 -10.91
C GLU A 109 -17.46 6.46 -10.00
N GLU A 110 -17.38 7.68 -9.44
CA GLU A 110 -18.50 8.31 -8.73
C GLU A 110 -19.70 8.52 -9.67
N ALA A 111 -19.47 9.08 -10.86
CA ALA A 111 -20.52 9.28 -11.86
C ALA A 111 -21.13 7.97 -12.36
N ALA A 112 -20.35 6.89 -12.40
CA ALA A 112 -20.83 5.54 -12.75
C ALA A 112 -21.54 4.83 -11.58
N GLY A 113 -21.56 5.41 -10.38
CA GLY A 113 -22.21 4.83 -9.19
C GLY A 113 -21.49 3.61 -8.63
N VAL A 114 -20.17 3.45 -8.90
CA VAL A 114 -19.39 2.35 -8.33
C VAL A 114 -19.12 2.63 -6.83
N PRO A 115 -19.59 1.79 -5.90
CA PRO A 115 -19.33 2.00 -4.47
C PRO A 115 -17.83 2.07 -4.14
N VAL A 116 -17.44 2.95 -3.20
CA VAL A 116 -16.02 3.15 -2.83
C VAL A 116 -15.37 1.87 -2.28
N ASP A 117 -16.14 1.01 -1.64
CA ASP A 117 -15.71 -0.27 -1.06
C ASP A 117 -15.86 -1.47 -2.02
N ALA A 118 -16.39 -1.26 -3.22
CA ALA A 118 -16.54 -2.32 -4.21
C ALA A 118 -15.17 -2.92 -4.62
N PRO A 119 -15.07 -4.24 -4.78
CA PRO A 119 -13.81 -4.91 -5.17
C PRO A 119 -13.26 -4.42 -6.50
N GLU A 120 -14.12 -4.04 -7.44
CA GLU A 120 -13.79 -3.51 -8.76
C GLU A 120 -13.40 -2.04 -8.76
N ARG A 121 -13.57 -1.32 -7.64
CA ARG A 121 -13.24 0.09 -7.53
C ARG A 121 -11.73 0.30 -7.60
N ASN A 122 -11.25 1.09 -8.56
CA ASN A 122 -9.84 1.42 -8.75
C ASN A 122 -9.43 2.68 -7.98
N TYR A 123 -10.27 3.71 -8.01
CA TYR A 123 -9.99 5.01 -7.39
C TYR A 123 -10.87 5.21 -6.15
N ARG A 124 -10.32 4.93 -4.97
CA ARG A 124 -11.05 5.06 -3.71
C ARG A 124 -11.03 6.46 -3.11
N ASP A 125 -10.17 7.32 -3.63
CA ASP A 125 -10.08 8.76 -3.34
C ASP A 125 -9.52 9.50 -4.55
N ALA A 126 -9.55 10.83 -4.51
CA ALA A 126 -9.11 11.70 -5.59
C ALA A 126 -7.63 12.09 -5.51
N ASN A 127 -6.85 11.46 -4.62
CA ASN A 127 -5.47 11.83 -4.37
C ASN A 127 -4.49 10.91 -5.10
N HIS A 128 -3.37 11.47 -5.50
CA HIS A 128 -2.23 10.69 -5.90
C HIS A 128 -1.56 10.07 -4.66
N LYS A 129 -0.71 9.08 -4.88
CA LYS A 129 -0.03 8.36 -3.80
C LYS A 129 1.49 8.33 -4.02
N PRO A 130 2.18 9.49 -3.91
CA PRO A 130 3.64 9.48 -3.93
C PRO A 130 4.15 8.73 -2.70
N GLU A 131 5.11 7.83 -2.88
CA GLU A 131 5.69 7.04 -1.81
C GLU A 131 7.21 7.16 -1.80
N MET A 132 7.78 7.13 -0.60
CA MET A 132 9.21 6.98 -0.38
C MET A 132 9.44 5.81 0.57
N LEU A 133 10.34 4.90 0.21
CA LEU A 133 10.71 3.75 1.04
C LEU A 133 12.13 3.93 1.55
N LEU A 134 12.30 3.81 2.85
CA LEU A 134 13.59 3.78 3.55
C LEU A 134 13.81 2.38 4.11
N ALA A 135 14.81 1.66 3.58
CA ALA A 135 15.12 0.31 4.04
C ALA A 135 15.81 0.35 5.41
N LEU A 136 15.22 -0.32 6.40
CA LEU A 136 15.80 -0.53 7.73
C LEU A 136 16.60 -1.84 7.83
N THR A 137 16.32 -2.77 6.93
CA THR A 137 16.96 -4.08 6.79
C THR A 137 17.26 -4.33 5.33
N PRO A 138 18.01 -5.39 4.93
CA PRO A 138 18.09 -5.78 3.53
C PRO A 138 16.70 -5.94 2.93
N PHE A 139 16.43 -5.22 1.84
CA PHE A 139 15.11 -5.14 1.21
C PHE A 139 15.24 -5.18 -0.30
N SER A 140 14.49 -6.06 -0.96
CA SER A 140 14.43 -6.15 -2.41
C SER A 140 13.11 -5.57 -2.92
N ALA A 141 13.18 -4.66 -3.88
CA ALA A 141 12.00 -4.03 -4.44
C ALA A 141 12.13 -3.89 -5.96
N MET A 142 10.99 -3.95 -6.65
CA MET A 142 10.87 -3.53 -8.03
C MET A 142 10.33 -2.10 -8.04
N CYS A 143 11.03 -1.19 -8.76
CA CYS A 143 10.63 0.20 -8.87
C CYS A 143 10.82 0.68 -10.31
N GLY A 144 9.73 1.16 -10.90
CA GLY A 144 9.70 1.63 -12.28
C GLY A 144 9.70 0.50 -13.32
N PHE A 145 9.67 0.91 -14.58
CA PHE A 145 9.73 0.00 -15.72
C PHE A 145 11.15 -0.06 -16.30
N ARG A 146 11.49 -1.21 -16.84
CA ARG A 146 12.68 -1.33 -17.71
C ARG A 146 12.45 -0.53 -18.99
N SER A 147 13.53 -0.15 -19.68
CA SER A 147 13.39 0.44 -21.01
C SER A 147 12.67 -0.55 -21.96
N PRO A 148 11.94 -0.04 -22.96
CA PRO A 148 11.28 -0.89 -23.95
C PRO A 148 12.24 -1.88 -24.63
N GLU A 149 13.46 -1.45 -24.92
CA GLU A 149 14.49 -2.27 -25.59
C GLU A 149 14.90 -3.44 -24.71
N VAL A 150 15.25 -3.19 -23.43
CA VAL A 150 15.63 -4.25 -22.46
C VAL A 150 14.47 -5.20 -22.20
N SER A 151 13.23 -4.68 -22.21
CA SER A 151 12.03 -5.51 -22.07
C SER A 151 11.83 -6.41 -23.28
N SER A 152 11.98 -5.87 -24.50
CA SER A 152 11.89 -6.64 -25.74
C SER A 152 12.91 -7.78 -25.76
N ASP A 153 14.19 -7.46 -25.50
CA ASP A 153 15.26 -8.48 -25.44
C ASP A 153 14.96 -9.61 -24.44
N SER A 154 14.41 -9.21 -23.29
CA SER A 154 14.04 -10.19 -22.24
C SER A 154 12.89 -11.10 -22.69
N PHE A 155 11.86 -10.55 -23.34
CA PHE A 155 10.74 -11.33 -23.87
C PHE A 155 11.17 -12.22 -25.04
N GLU A 156 12.04 -11.75 -25.93
CA GLU A 156 12.59 -12.56 -27.00
C GLU A 156 13.46 -13.72 -26.47
N ALA A 157 14.28 -13.46 -25.44
CA ALA A 157 15.07 -14.53 -24.81
C ALA A 157 14.15 -15.58 -24.16
N LEU A 158 13.08 -15.15 -23.50
CA LEU A 158 12.07 -16.03 -22.91
C LEU A 158 11.34 -16.84 -24.00
N ALA A 159 10.91 -16.18 -25.07
CA ALA A 159 10.24 -16.84 -26.19
C ALA A 159 11.11 -17.93 -26.82
N ARG A 160 12.40 -17.64 -27.03
CA ARG A 160 13.39 -18.66 -27.53
C ARG A 160 13.50 -19.85 -26.59
N ALA A 161 13.56 -19.60 -25.27
CA ALA A 161 13.63 -20.66 -24.27
C ALA A 161 12.35 -21.51 -24.20
N LEU A 162 11.19 -20.88 -24.32
CA LEU A 162 9.88 -21.56 -24.30
C LEU A 162 9.63 -22.34 -25.59
N THR A 163 10.08 -21.86 -26.74
CA THR A 163 9.97 -22.60 -28.01
C THR A 163 10.71 -23.94 -27.94
N CYS A 164 11.82 -24.01 -27.21
CA CYS A 164 12.52 -25.26 -26.94
C CYS A 164 11.71 -26.21 -26.04
N LEU A 165 10.86 -25.70 -25.14
CA LEU A 165 10.00 -26.50 -24.25
C LEU A 165 8.69 -26.94 -24.93
N LEU A 166 8.13 -26.10 -25.81
CA LEU A 166 6.91 -26.43 -26.56
C LEU A 166 7.07 -27.55 -27.58
N TYR A 167 8.30 -27.75 -28.11
CA TYR A 167 8.61 -28.87 -28.98
C TYR A 167 8.68 -30.22 -28.24
N THR A 168 8.73 -30.25 -26.93
CA THR A 168 8.83 -31.46 -26.10
C THR A 168 7.54 -31.86 -25.41
N SER A 169 6.47 -31.04 -25.50
CA SER A 169 5.13 -31.37 -24.99
C SER A 169 4.11 -31.30 -26.11
N PRO A 170 3.38 -32.40 -26.42
CA PRO A 170 2.30 -32.34 -27.40
C PRO A 170 1.25 -31.29 -26.94
N SER A 171 0.84 -30.43 -27.87
CA SER A 171 -0.27 -29.51 -27.65
C SER A 171 -1.54 -30.30 -27.34
N PRO A 172 -2.44 -29.83 -26.47
CA PRO A 172 -3.76 -30.44 -26.29
C PRO A 172 -4.57 -30.57 -27.57
N ARG A 173 -4.20 -29.88 -28.65
CA ARG A 173 -4.78 -30.02 -29.98
C ARG A 173 -4.21 -31.18 -30.81
N ASP A 174 -3.05 -31.73 -30.41
CA ASP A 174 -2.38 -32.83 -31.14
C ASP A 174 -2.79 -34.21 -30.59
N VAL A 175 -3.76 -34.28 -29.68
CA VAL A 175 -4.24 -35.50 -29.01
C VAL A 175 -5.63 -35.92 -29.53
N GLU A 176 -6.22 -35.19 -30.50
CA GLU A 176 -7.46 -35.56 -31.18
C GLU A 176 -7.16 -36.07 -32.60
N GLU A 177 -6.63 -37.29 -32.71
CA GLU A 177 -6.83 -38.22 -33.83
C GLU A 177 -6.82 -39.67 -33.34
#